data_7afca4908cfc8d100b3a39f82dc4212f
#
_entry.id   7afca4908cfc8d100b3a39f82dc4212f
#
_cell.length_a   1.000
_cell.length_b   1.000
_cell.length_c   1.000
_cell.angle_alpha   90.00
_cell.angle_beta   90.00
_cell.angle_gamma   90.00
#
_symmetry.space_group_name_H-M   'P 1'
#
loop_
_entity.id
_entity.type
_entity.pdbx_description
1 polymer ?
#
loop_
_entity_poly.entity_id
_entity_poly.type
_entity_poly.pdbx_seq_one_letter_code
_entity_poly.pdbx_strand_id
1 'polypeptide(L)'
;MTEASRLLGRNRQASVEDIAIAAGVSRTTFYRAFPSRAQLLRAIEVQPEPDTRQRVLDASIRMLRTQTLKELSMDALATEAGISRANLYRVFPGKSALFKAILLAYSPFEPVMAVFARASDHPPEEVIPEVVLTAYRTVAGHTGIVRTLLLEVTSMTPEFVQAFAETGLVAFGTFAQYLAGQMAVGRLRRIHPMVAVQSLVGGVMFHLLAAPVMSQGIVDVPAGEEVVVQFAHLWLRGMRPEATTRGN
;
A
#
# COMPACT_ATOMS: atom_id res chain seq x y z
N MET A 1 34.85 -7.37 9.64
CA MET A 1 33.87 -6.48 8.98
C MET A 1 34.25 -6.17 7.53
N THR A 2 35.48 -5.68 7.27
CA THR A 2 35.91 -5.22 5.92
C THR A 2 35.83 -6.29 4.82
N GLU A 3 36.25 -7.54 5.11
CA GLU A 3 36.22 -8.63 4.11
C GLU A 3 34.80 -9.12 3.83
N ALA A 4 33.95 -9.23 4.86
CA ALA A 4 32.54 -9.54 4.69
C ALA A 4 31.81 -8.50 3.86
N SER A 5 32.10 -7.20 4.10
CA SER A 5 31.54 -6.10 3.28
C SER A 5 32.02 -6.15 1.84
N ARG A 6 33.30 -6.51 1.61
CA ARG A 6 33.86 -6.63 0.25
C ARG A 6 33.28 -7.80 -0.51
N LEU A 7 33.08 -8.96 0.12
CA LEU A 7 32.45 -10.13 -0.46
C LEU A 7 30.99 -9.81 -0.84
N LEU A 8 30.22 -9.23 0.08
CA LEU A 8 28.83 -8.88 -0.12
C LEU A 8 28.63 -7.77 -1.17
N GLY A 9 29.62 -6.88 -1.34
CA GLY A 9 29.64 -5.91 -2.43
C GLY A 9 29.80 -6.56 -3.82
N ARG A 10 30.44 -7.74 -3.89
CA ARG A 10 30.65 -8.52 -5.14
C ARG A 10 29.59 -9.60 -5.36
N ASN A 11 29.12 -10.22 -4.30
CA ASN A 11 28.10 -11.27 -4.30
C ASN A 11 27.16 -11.11 -3.13
N ARG A 12 26.05 -10.38 -3.34
CA ARG A 12 25.03 -10.15 -2.32
C ARG A 12 24.30 -11.40 -1.87
N GLN A 13 24.37 -12.50 -2.65
CA GLN A 13 23.74 -13.79 -2.33
C GLN A 13 24.68 -14.74 -1.57
N ALA A 14 25.91 -14.32 -1.27
CA ALA A 14 26.87 -15.12 -0.54
C ALA A 14 26.23 -15.74 0.71
N SER A 15 26.46 -17.05 0.92
CA SER A 15 25.96 -17.78 2.07
C SER A 15 26.65 -17.31 3.35
N VAL A 16 26.06 -17.65 4.51
CA VAL A 16 26.71 -17.40 5.81
C VAL A 16 28.06 -18.09 5.89
N GLU A 17 28.21 -19.24 5.25
CA GLU A 17 29.44 -20.03 5.20
C GLU A 17 30.51 -19.30 4.40
N ASP A 18 30.17 -18.79 3.21
CA ASP A 18 31.11 -18.00 2.39
C ASP A 18 31.55 -16.73 3.10
N ILE A 19 30.61 -16.08 3.80
CA ILE A 19 30.91 -14.86 4.56
C ILE A 19 31.82 -15.15 5.75
N ALA A 20 31.59 -16.25 6.48
CA ALA A 20 32.41 -16.66 7.60
C ALA A 20 33.83 -17.01 7.15
N ILE A 21 33.96 -17.75 6.03
CA ILE A 21 35.24 -18.09 5.40
C ILE A 21 35.97 -16.81 4.98
N ALA A 22 35.32 -15.89 4.27
CA ALA A 22 35.92 -14.63 3.84
C ALA A 22 36.34 -13.75 5.02
N ALA A 23 35.61 -13.82 6.13
CA ALA A 23 35.95 -13.11 7.36
C ALA A 23 37.00 -13.83 8.22
N GLY A 24 37.44 -15.03 7.86
CA GLY A 24 38.42 -15.83 8.60
C GLY A 24 37.89 -16.32 9.96
N VAL A 25 36.57 -16.51 10.10
CA VAL A 25 35.97 -16.96 11.36
C VAL A 25 35.18 -18.26 11.17
N SER A 26 35.04 -19.03 12.26
CA SER A 26 34.17 -20.20 12.22
C SER A 26 32.69 -19.80 12.15
N ARG A 27 31.86 -20.68 11.62
CA ARG A 27 30.39 -20.53 11.58
C ARG A 27 29.79 -20.27 12.98
N THR A 28 30.30 -20.95 13.99
CA THR A 28 29.89 -20.75 15.39
C THR A 28 30.25 -19.34 15.88
N THR A 29 31.45 -18.87 15.58
CA THR A 29 31.92 -17.52 15.92
C THR A 29 31.08 -16.46 15.19
N PHE A 30 30.72 -16.73 13.92
CA PHE A 30 29.83 -15.86 13.13
C PHE A 30 28.47 -15.71 13.82
N TYR A 31 27.78 -16.83 14.13
CA TYR A 31 26.43 -16.78 14.74
C TYR A 31 26.41 -16.22 16.16
N ARG A 32 27.54 -16.30 16.89
CA ARG A 32 27.68 -15.64 18.20
C ARG A 32 27.72 -14.10 18.05
N ALA A 33 28.32 -13.60 16.98
CA ALA A 33 28.40 -12.16 16.71
C ALA A 33 27.16 -11.62 16.00
N PHE A 34 26.60 -12.42 15.08
CA PHE A 34 25.42 -12.06 14.27
C PHE A 34 24.46 -13.25 14.25
N PRO A 35 23.43 -13.28 15.10
CA PRO A 35 22.44 -14.37 15.18
C PRO A 35 21.76 -14.73 13.86
N SER A 36 21.78 -13.82 12.87
CA SER A 36 21.30 -14.09 11.53
C SER A 36 22.07 -13.30 10.47
N ARG A 37 22.01 -13.78 9.22
CA ARG A 37 22.54 -13.04 8.06
C ARG A 37 21.88 -11.65 7.92
N ALA A 38 20.60 -11.53 8.24
CA ALA A 38 19.88 -10.25 8.20
C ALA A 38 20.45 -9.23 9.20
N GLN A 39 20.88 -9.67 10.39
CA GLN A 39 21.53 -8.78 11.35
C GLN A 39 22.91 -8.33 10.90
N LEU A 40 23.70 -9.22 10.27
CA LEU A 40 24.95 -8.81 9.64
C LEU A 40 24.73 -7.74 8.57
N LEU A 41 23.79 -7.97 7.65
CA LEU A 41 23.49 -7.01 6.56
C LEU A 41 23.09 -5.64 7.10
N ARG A 42 22.30 -5.59 8.17
CA ARG A 42 21.96 -4.34 8.86
C ARG A 42 23.20 -3.67 9.48
N ALA A 43 24.08 -4.47 10.10
CA ALA A 43 25.28 -3.95 10.77
C ALA A 43 26.31 -3.35 9.81
N ILE A 44 26.32 -3.77 8.54
CA ILE A 44 27.21 -3.23 7.49
C ILE A 44 26.49 -2.32 6.50
N GLU A 45 25.25 -1.89 6.83
CA GLU A 45 24.41 -1.01 6.01
C GLU A 45 24.12 -1.53 4.58
N VAL A 46 24.33 -2.84 4.35
CA VAL A 46 23.95 -3.46 3.09
C VAL A 46 22.47 -3.86 3.17
N GLN A 47 21.63 -3.23 2.37
CA GLN A 47 20.24 -3.66 2.27
C GLN A 47 20.18 -5.10 1.74
N PRO A 48 19.40 -6.01 2.40
CA PRO A 48 19.18 -7.34 1.85
C PRO A 48 18.56 -7.24 0.45
N GLU A 49 18.98 -8.12 -0.45
CA GLU A 49 18.27 -8.19 -1.75
C GLU A 49 16.78 -8.47 -1.51
N PRO A 50 15.90 -7.84 -2.29
CA PRO A 50 14.48 -8.14 -2.24
C PRO A 50 14.26 -9.64 -2.41
N ASP A 51 13.39 -10.21 -1.59
CA ASP A 51 13.02 -11.61 -1.76
C ASP A 51 12.34 -11.83 -3.12
N THR A 52 12.16 -13.07 -3.51
CA THR A 52 11.55 -13.40 -4.81
C THR A 52 10.16 -12.75 -4.95
N ARG A 53 9.39 -12.67 -3.87
CA ARG A 53 8.06 -12.05 -3.87
C ARG A 53 8.16 -10.56 -4.21
N GLN A 54 9.05 -9.82 -3.54
CA GLN A 54 9.24 -8.39 -3.78
C GLN A 54 9.76 -8.12 -5.19
N ARG A 55 10.72 -8.92 -5.69
CA ARG A 55 11.22 -8.80 -7.07
C ARG A 55 10.11 -8.93 -8.11
N VAL A 56 9.18 -9.88 -7.90
CA VAL A 56 8.02 -10.04 -8.79
C VAL A 56 7.07 -8.86 -8.68
N LEU A 57 6.78 -8.36 -7.48
CA LEU A 57 5.94 -7.19 -7.29
C LEU A 57 6.54 -5.95 -7.97
N ASP A 58 7.84 -5.69 -7.80
CA ASP A 58 8.52 -4.57 -8.43
C ASP A 58 8.52 -4.68 -9.96
N ALA A 59 8.75 -5.88 -10.50
CA ALA A 59 8.66 -6.15 -11.93
C ALA A 59 7.23 -5.93 -12.45
N SER A 60 6.22 -6.40 -11.71
CA SER A 60 4.82 -6.20 -12.07
C SER A 60 4.47 -4.72 -12.18
N ILE A 61 4.92 -3.91 -11.22
CA ILE A 61 4.68 -2.46 -11.23
C ILE A 61 5.36 -1.78 -12.42
N ARG A 62 6.60 -2.18 -12.77
CA ARG A 62 7.26 -1.65 -13.96
C ARG A 62 6.46 -1.97 -15.22
N MET A 63 6.00 -3.20 -15.37
CA MET A 63 5.21 -3.62 -16.54
C MET A 63 3.85 -2.92 -16.60
N LEU A 64 3.14 -2.80 -15.47
CA LEU A 64 1.82 -2.16 -15.39
C LEU A 64 1.85 -0.63 -15.62
N ARG A 65 3.02 -0.02 -15.79
CA ARG A 65 3.12 1.39 -16.24
C ARG A 65 2.76 1.58 -17.71
N THR A 66 2.91 0.54 -18.53
CA THR A 66 2.78 0.60 -19.99
C THR A 66 1.72 -0.35 -20.54
N GLN A 67 1.18 -1.26 -19.73
CA GLN A 67 0.19 -2.24 -20.13
C GLN A 67 -0.83 -2.49 -19.01
N THR A 68 -1.97 -3.06 -19.38
CA THR A 68 -3.02 -3.43 -18.43
C THR A 68 -2.73 -4.80 -17.79
N LEU A 69 -3.42 -5.13 -16.70
CA LEU A 69 -3.35 -6.46 -16.09
C LEU A 69 -3.78 -7.57 -17.07
N LYS A 70 -4.75 -7.29 -17.92
CA LYS A 70 -5.21 -8.24 -18.95
C LYS A 70 -4.09 -8.61 -19.90
N GLU A 71 -3.28 -7.63 -20.32
CA GLU A 71 -2.16 -7.81 -21.25
C GLU A 71 -0.93 -8.42 -20.57
N LEU A 72 -0.80 -8.30 -19.24
CA LEU A 72 0.34 -8.78 -18.50
C LEU A 72 0.48 -10.30 -18.68
N SER A 73 1.63 -10.74 -19.22
CA SER A 73 1.99 -12.16 -19.35
C SER A 73 2.79 -12.62 -18.13
N MET A 74 2.39 -13.74 -17.52
CA MET A 74 3.14 -14.33 -16.41
C MET A 74 4.54 -14.80 -16.85
N ASP A 75 4.71 -15.21 -18.12
CA ASP A 75 6.01 -15.61 -18.65
C ASP A 75 6.94 -14.41 -18.84
N ALA A 76 6.42 -13.32 -19.39
CA ALA A 76 7.17 -12.06 -19.51
C ALA A 76 7.53 -11.51 -18.13
N LEU A 77 6.63 -11.63 -17.15
CA LEU A 77 6.87 -11.22 -15.77
C LEU A 77 7.98 -12.05 -15.11
N ALA A 78 8.01 -13.37 -15.33
CA ALA A 78 9.08 -14.22 -14.81
C ALA A 78 10.45 -13.78 -15.36
N THR A 79 10.51 -13.47 -16.66
CA THR A 79 11.72 -12.94 -17.32
C THR A 79 12.12 -11.58 -16.75
N GLU A 80 11.19 -10.64 -16.63
CA GLU A 80 11.42 -9.30 -16.08
C GLU A 80 11.89 -9.34 -14.61
N ALA A 81 11.34 -10.27 -13.81
CA ALA A 81 11.72 -10.48 -12.42
C ALA A 81 13.03 -11.28 -12.26
N GLY A 82 13.59 -11.84 -13.36
CA GLY A 82 14.79 -12.66 -13.33
C GLY A 82 14.62 -13.96 -12.57
N ILE A 83 13.47 -14.63 -12.71
CA ILE A 83 13.16 -15.91 -12.05
C ILE A 83 12.60 -16.91 -13.06
N SER A 84 12.64 -18.21 -12.71
CA SER A 84 11.99 -19.22 -13.53
C SER A 84 10.46 -19.13 -13.44
N ARG A 85 9.78 -19.52 -14.52
CA ARG A 85 8.31 -19.65 -14.56
C ARG A 85 7.78 -20.52 -13.41
N ALA A 86 8.42 -21.66 -13.15
CA ALA A 86 8.03 -22.55 -12.06
C ALA A 86 8.11 -21.84 -10.68
N ASN A 87 9.14 -21.04 -10.47
CA ASN A 87 9.29 -20.27 -9.23
C ASN A 87 8.23 -19.16 -9.12
N LEU A 88 7.89 -18.48 -10.23
CA LEU A 88 6.81 -17.50 -10.25
C LEU A 88 5.48 -18.13 -9.84
N TYR A 89 5.08 -19.25 -10.47
CA TYR A 89 3.80 -19.92 -10.16
C TYR A 89 3.76 -20.50 -8.75
N ARG A 90 4.91 -20.85 -8.17
CA ARG A 90 4.99 -21.27 -6.77
C ARG A 90 4.71 -20.12 -5.81
N VAL A 91 5.16 -18.90 -6.13
CA VAL A 91 4.95 -17.70 -5.30
C VAL A 91 3.58 -17.07 -5.55
N PHE A 92 3.14 -17.04 -6.82
CA PHE A 92 1.86 -16.50 -7.26
C PHE A 92 1.16 -17.49 -8.21
N PRO A 93 0.22 -18.30 -7.72
CA PRO A 93 -0.47 -19.31 -8.52
C PRO A 93 -1.52 -18.68 -9.47
N GLY A 94 -1.08 -17.75 -10.31
CA GLY A 94 -1.88 -17.07 -11.32
C GLY A 94 -2.02 -15.56 -11.13
N LYS A 95 -2.68 -14.91 -12.07
CA LYS A 95 -2.85 -13.44 -12.10
C LYS A 95 -3.67 -12.93 -10.92
N SER A 96 -4.71 -13.63 -10.49
CA SER A 96 -5.53 -13.20 -9.34
C SER A 96 -4.72 -13.10 -8.05
N ALA A 97 -3.88 -14.11 -7.77
CA ALA A 97 -3.01 -14.10 -6.58
C ALA A 97 -1.94 -13.01 -6.66
N LEU A 98 -1.36 -12.79 -7.84
CA LEU A 98 -0.44 -11.68 -8.09
C LEU A 98 -1.11 -10.34 -7.87
N PHE A 99 -2.29 -10.14 -8.44
CA PHE A 99 -2.99 -8.87 -8.36
C PHE A 99 -3.45 -8.55 -6.94
N LYS A 100 -3.95 -9.55 -6.21
CA LYS A 100 -4.23 -9.42 -4.77
C LYS A 100 -2.99 -8.97 -4.00
N ALA A 101 -1.83 -9.55 -4.30
CA ALA A 101 -0.58 -9.15 -3.65
C ALA A 101 -0.16 -7.72 -4.01
N ILE A 102 -0.39 -7.26 -5.25
CA ILE A 102 -0.17 -5.88 -5.65
C ILE A 102 -1.10 -4.93 -4.90
N LEU A 103 -2.40 -5.26 -4.81
CA LEU A 103 -3.36 -4.48 -4.03
C LEU A 103 -2.94 -4.36 -2.56
N LEU A 104 -2.55 -5.45 -1.92
CA LEU A 104 -2.11 -5.44 -0.53
C LEU A 104 -0.81 -4.65 -0.33
N ALA A 105 0.14 -4.74 -1.27
CA ALA A 105 1.43 -4.08 -1.13
C ALA A 105 1.40 -2.57 -1.42
N TYR A 106 0.52 -2.11 -2.31
CA TYR A 106 0.55 -0.75 -2.85
C TYR A 106 -0.75 0.04 -2.67
N SER A 107 -1.82 -0.56 -2.12
CA SER A 107 -3.02 0.16 -1.72
C SER A 107 -2.97 0.51 -0.23
N PRO A 108 -3.77 1.48 0.20
CA PRO A 108 -3.84 1.86 1.61
C PRO A 108 -4.72 0.94 2.45
N PHE A 109 -5.24 -0.18 1.92
CA PHE A 109 -6.26 -0.97 2.59
C PHE A 109 -5.80 -1.52 3.94
N GLU A 110 -4.65 -2.22 4.00
CA GLU A 110 -4.14 -2.76 5.26
C GLU A 110 -3.78 -1.68 6.29
N PRO A 111 -3.01 -0.62 5.95
CA PRO A 111 -2.71 0.45 6.90
C PRO A 111 -3.96 1.16 7.44
N VAL A 112 -4.95 1.41 6.58
CA VAL A 112 -6.22 2.05 6.99
C VAL A 112 -7.04 1.12 7.89
N MET A 113 -7.12 -0.17 7.58
CA MET A 113 -7.79 -1.14 8.46
C MET A 113 -7.13 -1.22 9.83
N ALA A 114 -5.80 -1.10 9.91
CA ALA A 114 -5.08 -1.04 11.18
C ALA A 114 -5.43 0.22 11.99
N VAL A 115 -5.73 1.36 11.35
CA VAL A 115 -6.26 2.55 12.06
C VAL A 115 -7.61 2.22 12.69
N PHE A 116 -8.56 1.66 11.93
CA PHE A 116 -9.88 1.32 12.47
C PHE A 116 -9.82 0.26 13.58
N ALA A 117 -8.91 -0.71 13.47
CA ALA A 117 -8.75 -1.75 14.48
C ALA A 117 -8.34 -1.20 15.86
N ARG A 118 -7.51 -0.12 15.90
CA ARG A 118 -7.05 0.49 17.15
C ARG A 118 -7.90 1.65 17.64
N ALA A 119 -8.72 2.22 16.77
CA ALA A 119 -9.45 3.47 17.03
C ALA A 119 -10.98 3.35 16.82
N SER A 120 -11.53 2.15 16.89
CA SER A 120 -12.97 1.88 16.62
C SER A 120 -13.92 2.73 17.48
N ASP A 121 -13.54 3.02 18.72
CA ASP A 121 -14.36 3.76 19.70
C ASP A 121 -14.03 5.27 19.75
N HIS A 122 -12.99 5.69 19.03
CA HIS A 122 -12.55 7.08 19.00
C HIS A 122 -13.50 7.94 18.15
N PRO A 123 -13.59 9.27 18.45
CA PRO A 123 -14.45 10.17 17.70
C PRO A 123 -13.95 10.38 16.26
N PRO A 124 -14.87 10.69 15.32
CA PRO A 124 -14.52 10.89 13.90
C PRO A 124 -13.50 11.99 13.68
N GLU A 125 -13.47 13.00 14.53
CA GLU A 125 -12.55 14.14 14.46
C GLU A 125 -11.06 13.72 14.61
N GLU A 126 -10.81 12.62 15.31
CA GLU A 126 -9.46 12.03 15.47
C GLU A 126 -9.18 11.01 14.37
N VAL A 127 -10.13 10.11 14.12
CA VAL A 127 -9.95 8.95 13.24
C VAL A 127 -9.90 9.33 11.77
N ILE A 128 -10.77 10.22 11.31
CA ILE A 128 -10.89 10.54 9.88
C ILE A 128 -9.62 11.22 9.33
N PRO A 129 -9.03 12.24 10.00
CA PRO A 129 -7.76 12.80 9.55
C PRO A 129 -6.62 11.77 9.53
N GLU A 130 -6.55 10.86 10.51
CA GLU A 130 -5.54 9.81 10.57
C GLU A 130 -5.71 8.81 9.43
N VAL A 131 -6.93 8.38 9.13
CA VAL A 131 -7.26 7.47 8.00
C VAL A 131 -6.83 8.10 6.67
N VAL A 132 -7.20 9.34 6.42
CA VAL A 132 -6.88 10.04 5.18
C VAL A 132 -5.38 10.25 5.03
N LEU A 133 -4.70 10.64 6.11
CA LEU A 133 -3.26 10.86 6.12
C LEU A 133 -2.49 9.54 5.92
N THR A 134 -2.93 8.46 6.57
CA THR A 134 -2.36 7.11 6.41
C THR A 134 -2.53 6.64 4.97
N ALA A 135 -3.72 6.80 4.39
CA ALA A 135 -3.98 6.47 3.00
C ALA A 135 -3.09 7.27 2.05
N TYR A 136 -3.00 8.58 2.25
CA TYR A 136 -2.15 9.46 1.44
C TYR A 136 -0.68 9.05 1.49
N ARG A 137 -0.10 8.88 2.69
CA ARG A 137 1.31 8.49 2.87
C ARG A 137 1.64 7.17 2.19
N THR A 138 0.70 6.22 2.21
CA THR A 138 0.88 4.93 1.55
C THR A 138 0.96 5.08 0.03
N VAL A 139 0.15 5.96 -0.56
CA VAL A 139 0.02 6.05 -2.03
C VAL A 139 0.85 7.17 -2.65
N ALA A 140 1.26 8.18 -1.89
CA ALA A 140 1.95 9.37 -2.43
C ALA A 140 3.26 9.05 -3.15
N GLY A 141 4.02 8.06 -2.66
CA GLY A 141 5.24 7.57 -3.31
C GLY A 141 4.99 6.69 -4.55
N HIS A 142 3.73 6.32 -4.81
CA HIS A 142 3.35 5.33 -5.82
C HIS A 142 2.17 5.78 -6.70
N THR A 143 2.04 7.07 -6.97
CA THR A 143 0.90 7.65 -7.71
C THR A 143 0.66 7.02 -9.08
N GLY A 144 1.72 6.60 -9.78
CA GLY A 144 1.61 5.85 -11.04
C GLY A 144 0.91 4.50 -10.89
N ILE A 145 1.11 3.82 -9.75
CA ILE A 145 0.46 2.54 -9.45
C ILE A 145 -1.02 2.76 -9.15
N VAL A 146 -1.33 3.77 -8.34
CA VAL A 146 -2.73 4.13 -8.01
C VAL A 146 -3.53 4.41 -9.28
N ARG A 147 -2.95 5.17 -10.23
CA ARG A 147 -3.56 5.41 -11.54
C ARG A 147 -3.82 4.10 -12.29
N THR A 148 -2.86 3.19 -12.33
CA THR A 148 -3.00 1.89 -12.99
C THR A 148 -4.09 1.04 -12.34
N LEU A 149 -4.12 0.97 -11.01
CA LEU A 149 -5.15 0.25 -10.26
C LEU A 149 -6.55 0.81 -10.53
N LEU A 150 -6.69 2.13 -10.64
CA LEU A 150 -7.97 2.77 -10.98
C LEU A 150 -8.43 2.48 -12.42
N LEU A 151 -7.50 2.39 -13.36
CA LEU A 151 -7.83 1.95 -14.73
C LEU A 151 -8.34 0.50 -14.74
N GLU A 152 -7.76 -0.37 -13.88
CA GLU A 152 -8.25 -1.74 -13.73
C GLU A 152 -9.67 -1.80 -13.13
N VAL A 153 -10.06 -0.85 -12.26
CA VAL A 153 -11.45 -0.73 -11.77
C VAL A 153 -12.43 -0.58 -12.93
N THR A 154 -12.08 0.19 -13.97
CA THR A 154 -12.94 0.39 -15.13
C THR A 154 -12.96 -0.81 -16.08
N SER A 155 -11.90 -1.62 -16.07
CA SER A 155 -11.75 -2.82 -16.90
C SER A 155 -12.57 -4.01 -16.41
N MET A 156 -12.89 -4.04 -15.10
CA MET A 156 -13.71 -5.07 -14.43
C MET A 156 -13.32 -6.51 -14.80
N THR A 157 -12.02 -6.78 -14.94
CA THR A 157 -11.54 -8.14 -15.23
C THR A 157 -11.90 -9.09 -14.08
N PRO A 158 -12.20 -10.38 -14.35
CA PRO A 158 -12.54 -11.34 -13.28
C PRO A 158 -11.48 -11.40 -12.17
N GLU A 159 -10.19 -11.33 -12.55
CA GLU A 159 -9.07 -11.32 -11.63
C GLU A 159 -9.06 -10.08 -10.73
N PHE A 160 -9.37 -8.92 -11.30
CA PHE A 160 -9.51 -7.67 -10.51
C PHE A 160 -10.69 -7.79 -9.56
N VAL A 161 -11.87 -8.16 -10.05
CA VAL A 161 -13.10 -8.26 -9.23
C VAL A 161 -12.87 -9.20 -8.06
N GLN A 162 -12.27 -10.36 -8.28
CA GLN A 162 -11.94 -11.30 -7.23
C GLN A 162 -10.98 -10.70 -6.19
N ALA A 163 -9.84 -10.16 -6.64
CA ALA A 163 -8.83 -9.58 -5.76
C ALA A 163 -9.38 -8.39 -4.96
N PHE A 164 -10.16 -7.52 -5.62
CA PHE A 164 -10.78 -6.36 -4.97
C PHE A 164 -11.86 -6.76 -3.98
N ALA A 165 -12.65 -7.80 -4.28
CA ALA A 165 -13.64 -8.32 -3.33
C ALA A 165 -13.00 -8.81 -2.03
N GLU A 166 -11.84 -9.44 -2.12
CA GLU A 166 -11.10 -9.97 -0.97
C GLU A 166 -10.29 -8.92 -0.21
N THR A 167 -10.12 -7.70 -0.74
CA THR A 167 -9.28 -6.66 -0.15
C THR A 167 -10.01 -5.33 -0.01
N GLY A 168 -10.31 -4.67 -1.12
CA GLY A 168 -10.91 -3.33 -1.16
C GLY A 168 -12.31 -3.29 -0.58
N LEU A 169 -13.17 -4.26 -0.92
CA LEU A 169 -14.53 -4.30 -0.37
C LEU A 169 -14.52 -4.54 1.15
N VAL A 170 -13.57 -5.31 1.66
CA VAL A 170 -13.41 -5.51 3.11
C VAL A 170 -13.01 -4.19 3.77
N ALA A 171 -12.03 -3.47 3.22
CA ALA A 171 -11.59 -2.18 3.76
C ALA A 171 -12.71 -1.12 3.72
N PHE A 172 -13.43 -1.01 2.59
CA PHE A 172 -14.58 -0.10 2.47
C PHE A 172 -15.73 -0.48 3.41
N GLY A 173 -15.97 -1.79 3.58
CA GLY A 173 -16.97 -2.29 4.53
C GLY A 173 -16.63 -1.94 5.98
N THR A 174 -15.38 -2.12 6.39
CA THR A 174 -14.89 -1.74 7.72
C THR A 174 -15.04 -0.24 7.95
N PHE A 175 -14.68 0.58 6.96
CA PHE A 175 -14.87 2.03 7.05
C PHE A 175 -16.36 2.40 7.18
N ALA A 176 -17.21 1.84 6.33
CA ALA A 176 -18.65 2.07 6.37
C ALA A 176 -19.25 1.66 7.72
N GLN A 177 -18.79 0.54 8.29
CA GLN A 177 -19.23 0.07 9.60
C GLN A 177 -18.84 1.04 10.74
N TYR A 178 -17.58 1.55 10.71
CA TYR A 178 -17.16 2.59 11.64
C TYR A 178 -18.06 3.82 11.55
N LEU A 179 -18.30 4.35 10.35
CA LEU A 179 -19.15 5.51 10.16
C LEU A 179 -20.60 5.26 10.60
N ALA A 180 -21.15 4.08 10.32
CA ALA A 180 -22.49 3.69 10.78
C ALA A 180 -22.58 3.72 12.31
N GLY A 181 -21.57 3.22 13.02
CA GLY A 181 -21.47 3.30 14.48
C GLY A 181 -21.48 4.75 14.98
N GLN A 182 -20.68 5.64 14.35
CA GLN A 182 -20.63 7.06 14.72
C GLN A 182 -21.96 7.80 14.44
N MET A 183 -22.65 7.43 13.35
CA MET A 183 -24.01 7.92 13.04
C MET A 183 -25.05 7.43 14.07
N ALA A 184 -24.93 6.18 14.51
CA ALA A 184 -25.85 5.60 15.48
C ALA A 184 -25.80 6.32 16.84
N VAL A 185 -24.59 6.71 17.27
CA VAL A 185 -24.40 7.48 18.54
C VAL A 185 -24.55 9.00 18.35
N GLY A 186 -24.94 9.46 17.15
CA GLY A 186 -25.24 10.86 16.88
C GLY A 186 -24.03 11.79 16.73
N ARG A 187 -22.82 11.26 16.56
CA ARG A 187 -21.61 12.06 16.28
C ARG A 187 -21.53 12.53 14.83
N LEU A 188 -22.14 11.76 13.91
CA LEU A 188 -22.24 12.10 12.50
C LEU A 188 -23.73 12.15 12.07
N ARG A 189 -24.02 12.98 11.07
CA ARG A 189 -25.35 13.02 10.43
C ARG A 189 -25.67 11.66 9.79
N ARG A 190 -26.94 11.29 9.81
CA ARG A 190 -27.41 10.01 9.24
C ARG A 190 -27.55 10.10 7.72
N ILE A 191 -26.66 9.43 7.01
CA ILE A 191 -26.76 9.16 5.57
C ILE A 191 -26.38 7.70 5.32
N HIS A 192 -26.46 7.25 4.08
CA HIS A 192 -25.97 5.90 3.76
C HIS A 192 -24.46 5.83 4.00
N PRO A 193 -23.94 4.90 4.83
CA PRO A 193 -22.53 4.87 5.23
C PRO A 193 -21.57 4.78 4.04
N MET A 194 -21.92 4.01 2.99
CA MET A 194 -21.09 3.90 1.79
C MET A 194 -21.04 5.21 0.99
N VAL A 195 -22.11 6.02 0.98
CA VAL A 195 -22.10 7.36 0.37
C VAL A 195 -21.14 8.28 1.13
N ALA A 196 -21.14 8.18 2.47
CA ALA A 196 -20.18 8.91 3.30
C ALA A 196 -18.73 8.51 2.99
N VAL A 197 -18.43 7.21 2.86
CA VAL A 197 -17.11 6.72 2.43
C VAL A 197 -16.74 7.27 1.05
N GLN A 198 -17.64 7.11 0.06
CA GLN A 198 -17.38 7.55 -1.31
C GLN A 198 -17.14 9.05 -1.41
N SER A 199 -17.86 9.88 -0.66
CA SER A 199 -17.71 11.33 -0.68
C SER A 199 -16.34 11.79 -0.14
N LEU A 200 -15.80 11.11 0.86
CA LEU A 200 -14.45 11.40 1.39
C LEU A 200 -13.36 10.86 0.45
N VAL A 201 -13.43 9.58 0.15
CA VAL A 201 -12.42 8.90 -0.69
C VAL A 201 -12.37 9.50 -2.09
N GLY A 202 -13.52 9.83 -2.67
CA GLY A 202 -13.62 10.42 -4.00
C GLY A 202 -12.91 11.78 -4.10
N GLY A 203 -13.06 12.65 -3.11
CA GLY A 203 -12.38 13.95 -3.07
C GLY A 203 -10.86 13.81 -2.99
N VAL A 204 -10.37 12.99 -2.06
CA VAL A 204 -8.93 12.72 -1.91
C VAL A 204 -8.35 12.05 -3.16
N MET A 205 -9.07 11.08 -3.72
CA MET A 205 -8.63 10.36 -4.91
C MET A 205 -8.57 11.26 -6.14
N PHE A 206 -9.60 12.11 -6.35
CA PHE A 206 -9.58 13.09 -7.43
C PHE A 206 -8.38 14.03 -7.30
N HIS A 207 -8.10 14.53 -6.09
CA HIS A 207 -6.92 15.37 -5.85
C HIS A 207 -5.63 14.66 -6.25
N LEU A 208 -5.42 13.41 -5.81
CA LEU A 208 -4.22 12.63 -6.16
C LEU A 208 -4.06 12.41 -7.65
N LEU A 209 -5.16 12.15 -8.37
CA LEU A 209 -5.13 11.93 -9.82
C LEU A 209 -4.92 13.21 -10.62
N ALA A 210 -5.49 14.32 -10.16
CA ALA A 210 -5.40 15.61 -10.82
C ALA A 210 -4.07 16.34 -10.52
N ALA A 211 -3.39 16.02 -9.41
CA ALA A 211 -2.17 16.69 -8.99
C ALA A 211 -1.10 16.80 -10.08
N PRO A 212 -0.78 15.75 -10.88
CA PRO A 212 0.22 15.87 -11.94
C PRO A 212 -0.14 16.84 -13.06
N VAL A 213 -1.45 17.01 -13.33
CA VAL A 213 -1.95 17.96 -14.35
C VAL A 213 -1.95 19.37 -13.77
N MET A 214 -2.39 19.52 -12.54
CA MET A 214 -2.49 20.81 -11.86
C MET A 214 -1.10 21.42 -11.55
N SER A 215 -0.10 20.58 -11.25
CA SER A 215 1.29 21.02 -11.00
C SER A 215 2.02 21.59 -12.22
N GLN A 216 1.42 21.53 -13.42
CA GLN A 216 1.99 22.13 -14.63
C GLN A 216 1.81 23.68 -14.69
N GLY A 217 1.49 24.31 -13.59
CA GLY A 217 1.41 25.77 -13.49
C GLY A 217 0.11 26.39 -14.02
N ILE A 218 -0.89 25.57 -14.35
CA ILE A 218 -2.20 26.04 -14.82
C ILE A 218 -3.05 26.56 -13.66
N VAL A 219 -2.93 25.94 -12.50
CA VAL A 219 -3.63 26.31 -11.26
C VAL A 219 -2.68 26.12 -10.08
N ASP A 220 -2.60 27.11 -9.21
CA ASP A 220 -1.88 26.99 -7.95
C ASP A 220 -2.74 26.17 -6.96
N VAL A 221 -2.57 24.86 -6.99
CA VAL A 221 -3.26 23.94 -6.07
C VAL A 221 -2.27 23.50 -5.02
N PRO A 222 -2.57 23.72 -3.73
CA PRO A 222 -1.74 23.20 -2.65
C PRO A 222 -1.57 21.69 -2.81
N ALA A 223 -0.41 21.18 -2.43
CA ALA A 223 -0.08 19.76 -2.51
C ALA A 223 0.37 19.24 -1.13
N GLY A 224 0.40 17.94 -0.98
CA GLY A 224 0.94 17.30 0.22
C GLY A 224 -0.08 16.96 1.30
N GLU A 225 0.43 16.65 2.48
CA GLU A 225 -0.38 16.15 3.60
C GLU A 225 -1.41 17.15 4.10
N GLU A 226 -1.09 18.44 4.07
CA GLU A 226 -1.99 19.49 4.53
C GLU A 226 -3.30 19.53 3.74
N VAL A 227 -3.24 19.28 2.43
CA VAL A 227 -4.44 19.30 1.58
C VAL A 227 -5.38 18.16 1.92
N VAL A 228 -4.85 16.96 2.10
CA VAL A 228 -5.70 15.80 2.41
C VAL A 228 -6.29 15.90 3.81
N VAL A 229 -5.60 16.53 4.75
CA VAL A 229 -6.15 16.88 6.07
C VAL A 229 -7.25 17.94 5.95
N GLN A 230 -7.11 18.91 5.04
CA GLN A 230 -8.19 19.87 4.76
C GLN A 230 -9.43 19.18 4.20
N PHE A 231 -9.29 18.18 3.30
CA PHE A 231 -10.42 17.37 2.83
C PHE A 231 -11.11 16.66 4.00
N ALA A 232 -10.36 16.06 4.92
CA ALA A 232 -10.92 15.43 6.10
C ALA A 232 -11.73 16.41 6.96
N HIS A 233 -11.19 17.58 7.22
CA HIS A 233 -11.86 18.62 8.00
C HIS A 233 -13.10 19.22 7.29
N LEU A 234 -13.05 19.40 5.97
CA LEU A 234 -14.20 19.83 5.17
C LEU A 234 -15.32 18.80 5.24
N TRP A 235 -14.95 17.52 5.04
CA TRP A 235 -15.88 16.42 5.12
C TRP A 235 -16.53 16.30 6.52
N LEU A 236 -15.71 16.35 7.58
CA LEU A 236 -16.20 16.32 8.98
C LEU A 236 -17.19 17.44 9.26
N ARG A 237 -16.94 18.67 8.78
CA ARG A 237 -17.89 19.77 8.91
C ARG A 237 -19.20 19.50 8.20
N GLY A 238 -19.15 18.92 6.98
CA GLY A 238 -20.34 18.51 6.22
C GLY A 238 -21.10 17.35 6.85
N MET A 239 -20.41 16.54 7.64
CA MET A 239 -20.99 15.39 8.33
C MET A 239 -21.46 15.67 9.76
N ARG A 240 -21.41 16.91 10.25
CA ARG A 240 -21.97 17.27 11.55
C ARG A 240 -23.46 16.95 11.59
N PRO A 241 -23.97 16.49 12.75
CA PRO A 241 -25.41 16.31 12.93
C PRO A 241 -26.16 17.62 12.64
N GLU A 242 -27.29 17.53 12.00
CA GLU A 242 -28.18 18.68 11.84
C GLU A 242 -28.64 19.12 13.23
N ALA A 243 -28.58 20.41 13.50
CA ALA A 243 -29.17 20.94 14.72
C ALA A 243 -30.65 20.58 14.71
N THR A 244 -31.12 19.81 15.73
CA THR A 244 -32.52 19.50 15.87
C THR A 244 -33.25 20.82 16.06
N THR A 245 -33.83 21.35 14.98
CA THR A 245 -34.75 22.49 15.09
C THR A 245 -35.92 21.99 15.97
N ARG A 246 -35.85 22.26 17.27
CA ARG A 246 -36.99 22.07 18.13
C ARG A 246 -38.07 22.99 17.56
N GLY A 247 -39.03 22.37 16.88
CA GLY A 247 -40.25 23.08 16.46
C GLY A 247 -40.90 23.72 17.67
N ASN A 248 -41.14 24.97 17.53
CA ASN A 248 -41.91 25.78 18.45
C ASN A 248 -43.37 25.43 18.27
#